data_c852638aa5003a29ce47f2e19440a71d
#
_entry.id   c852638aa5003a29ce47f2e19440a71d
#
_cell.length_a   1.000
_cell.length_b   1.000
_cell.length_c   1.000
_cell.angle_alpha   90.00
_cell.angle_beta   90.00
_cell.angle_gamma   90.00
#
_symmetry.space_group_name_H-M   'P 1'
#
loop_
_entity.id
_entity.type
_entity.pdbx_description
1 polymer ?
#
loop_
_entity_poly.entity_id
_entity_poly.type
_entity_poly.pdbx_seq_one_letter_code
_entity_poly.pdbx_strand_id
1 'polypeptide(L)'
;DGLGFRYEYQVPQVDSVFVMDELTSFNLAQDGKSWSIPASFETYELLYRTLPVSKVDNANTPMTFKTDNGVYASIHEAALTDFPEMTLKHTEGCHFKSELASWPDGVKARFAGGTFVTPWRSIQIAPKAVGLINSGLILNLNEPCVLEGDLSWIRPMKYVGIWWGMHLGVETWTMDERHGATTANAKRYIDFAAANNIEAVMFEGWNEGWESWGGMQTFDYTKPYADFDMAEVARYAKEKGIEIIGHHETGGNIFNYERQLDNAYKWYADLGVHSVKTGYAGGLPGGHSHHGQFNVRHYRKVVQTAAGYHTTVNAHEPIKDTD
;
A
#
# COMPACT_ATOMS: atom_id res chain seq x y z
N ASP A 1 8.51 1.93 24.05
CA ASP A 1 8.87 3.36 24.15
C ASP A 1 9.51 3.81 22.86
N GLY A 2 9.71 5.15 22.73
CA GLY A 2 10.34 5.71 21.55
C GLY A 2 10.25 7.23 21.50
N LEU A 3 10.65 7.79 20.37
CA LEU A 3 10.62 9.21 20.07
C LEU A 3 9.94 9.43 18.73
N GLY A 4 9.08 10.44 18.65
CA GLY A 4 8.56 10.96 17.40
C GLY A 4 8.76 12.48 17.35
N PHE A 5 9.08 12.98 16.17
CA PHE A 5 9.13 14.42 15.90
C PHE A 5 8.70 14.69 14.45
N ARG A 6 8.15 15.88 14.20
CA ARG A 6 7.77 16.33 12.86
C ARG A 6 8.06 17.81 12.72
N TYR A 7 8.03 18.30 11.50
CA TYR A 7 8.10 19.73 11.20
C TYR A 7 6.70 20.26 10.91
N GLU A 8 6.40 21.42 11.48
CA GLU A 8 5.18 22.16 11.23
C GLU A 8 5.54 23.53 10.65
N TYR A 9 5.02 23.82 9.47
CA TYR A 9 5.26 25.05 8.77
C TYR A 9 4.03 25.95 8.77
N GLN A 10 4.26 27.21 9.11
CA GLN A 10 3.25 28.27 9.00
C GLN A 10 3.92 29.47 8.33
N VAL A 11 3.80 29.57 7.03
CA VAL A 11 4.32 30.69 6.22
C VAL A 11 3.08 31.40 5.64
N PRO A 12 2.49 32.34 6.39
CA PRO A 12 1.30 33.05 5.94
C PRO A 12 1.62 33.85 4.66
N GLN A 13 0.61 34.09 3.83
CA GLN A 13 0.69 34.96 2.64
C GLN A 13 1.48 34.39 1.44
N VAL A 14 1.69 33.10 1.37
CA VAL A 14 2.20 32.44 0.17
C VAL A 14 1.15 31.54 -0.46
N ASP A 15 1.10 31.53 -1.80
CA ASP A 15 0.11 30.72 -2.54
C ASP A 15 0.51 29.24 -2.63
N SER A 16 1.83 28.96 -2.51
CA SER A 16 2.37 27.61 -2.59
C SER A 16 3.73 27.50 -1.92
N VAL A 17 4.05 26.29 -1.44
CA VAL A 17 5.36 25.92 -0.90
C VAL A 17 5.89 24.69 -1.64
N PHE A 18 7.16 24.72 -1.99
CA PHE A 18 7.92 23.61 -2.57
C PHE A 18 9.01 23.19 -1.59
N VAL A 19 8.94 21.96 -1.11
CA VAL A 19 9.99 21.37 -0.29
C VAL A 19 11.02 20.74 -1.23
N MET A 20 12.27 21.22 -1.13
CA MET A 20 13.35 20.76 -2.01
C MET A 20 14.19 19.65 -1.37
N ASP A 21 14.28 19.62 -0.04
CA ASP A 21 15.00 18.57 0.68
C ASP A 21 14.53 18.53 2.15
N GLU A 22 14.82 17.43 2.83
CA GLU A 22 14.70 17.28 4.28
C GLU A 22 16.08 16.93 4.84
N LEU A 23 16.57 17.77 5.77
CA LEU A 23 17.92 17.65 6.32
C LEU A 23 17.99 16.82 7.61
N THR A 24 16.92 16.09 7.93
CA THR A 24 16.89 15.19 9.09
C THR A 24 18.00 14.17 8.99
N SER A 25 18.74 13.98 10.08
CA SER A 25 19.76 12.94 10.19
C SER A 25 19.56 12.09 11.44
N PHE A 26 19.95 10.83 11.34
CA PHE A 26 19.93 9.85 12.40
C PHE A 26 21.36 9.39 12.67
N ASN A 27 21.92 9.84 13.76
CA ASN A 27 23.31 9.58 14.12
C ASN A 27 23.36 8.61 15.30
N LEU A 28 23.62 7.33 15.00
CA LEU A 28 23.70 6.30 16.04
C LEU A 28 25.08 6.35 16.70
N ALA A 29 25.07 6.37 18.03
CA ALA A 29 26.29 6.47 18.84
C ALA A 29 27.13 5.19 18.85
N GLN A 30 26.55 4.07 18.38
CA GLN A 30 27.18 2.74 18.39
C GLN A 30 26.87 2.00 17.10
N ASP A 31 27.76 1.14 16.69
CA ASP A 31 27.46 0.13 15.66
C ASP A 31 26.53 -0.95 16.24
N GLY A 32 26.24 -1.94 15.46
CA GLY A 32 25.37 -3.01 15.82
C GLY A 32 24.97 -3.82 14.60
N LYS A 33 23.98 -4.67 14.77
CA LYS A 33 23.44 -5.53 13.73
C LYS A 33 22.12 -4.94 13.22
N SER A 34 22.00 -4.73 11.91
CA SER A 34 20.77 -4.26 11.26
C SER A 34 20.08 -5.36 10.47
N TRP A 35 18.77 -5.17 10.28
CA TRP A 35 17.90 -5.89 9.35
C TRP A 35 17.16 -4.85 8.53
N SER A 36 17.47 -4.79 7.25
CA SER A 36 16.92 -3.79 6.34
C SER A 36 16.81 -4.33 4.92
N ILE A 37 15.93 -3.73 4.13
CA ILE A 37 15.92 -3.86 2.68
C ILE A 37 16.59 -2.65 2.04
N PRO A 38 17.16 -2.76 0.82
CA PRO A 38 17.67 -1.62 0.08
C PRO A 38 16.62 -0.53 -0.09
N ALA A 39 17.03 0.73 -0.14
CA ALA A 39 16.12 1.83 -0.46
C ALA A 39 15.59 1.71 -1.89
N SER A 40 14.30 1.92 -2.04
CA SER A 40 13.62 2.02 -3.33
C SER A 40 12.41 2.94 -3.17
N PHE A 41 12.14 3.77 -4.16
CA PHE A 41 10.92 4.60 -4.21
C PHE A 41 9.81 3.96 -5.05
N GLU A 42 10.01 2.69 -5.45
CA GLU A 42 9.08 1.98 -6.33
C GLU A 42 8.51 0.70 -5.70
N THR A 43 9.24 0.07 -4.76
CA THR A 43 8.83 -1.23 -4.20
C THR A 43 9.48 -1.52 -2.86
N TYR A 44 8.80 -2.33 -2.04
CA TYR A 44 9.34 -2.96 -0.82
C TYR A 44 9.60 -4.46 -1.01
N GLU A 45 9.36 -5.02 -2.20
CA GLU A 45 9.54 -6.44 -2.50
C GLU A 45 11.00 -6.80 -2.74
N LEU A 46 11.83 -6.50 -1.74
CA LEU A 46 13.27 -6.72 -1.76
C LEU A 46 13.69 -7.64 -0.61
N LEU A 47 14.78 -8.36 -0.83
CA LEU A 47 15.31 -9.27 0.20
C LEU A 47 15.93 -8.51 1.36
N TYR A 48 15.59 -8.93 2.58
CA TYR A 48 16.24 -8.43 3.79
C TYR A 48 17.73 -8.78 3.81
N ARG A 49 18.54 -7.80 4.15
CA ARG A 49 19.97 -7.94 4.41
C ARG A 49 20.22 -7.83 5.90
N THR A 50 21.16 -8.65 6.39
CA THR A 50 21.67 -8.58 7.76
C THR A 50 23.10 -8.08 7.70
N LEU A 51 23.33 -6.84 8.11
CA LEU A 51 24.62 -6.14 8.01
C LEU A 51 24.94 -5.43 9.32
N PRO A 52 26.24 -5.15 9.63
CA PRO A 52 26.57 -4.09 10.57
C PRO A 52 25.92 -2.78 10.15
N VAL A 53 25.45 -1.98 11.10
CA VAL A 53 24.79 -0.68 10.80
C VAL A 53 25.71 0.20 9.96
N SER A 54 27.00 0.22 10.30
CA SER A 54 28.05 0.97 9.55
C SER A 54 28.30 0.48 8.12
N LYS A 55 27.66 -0.63 7.69
CA LYS A 55 27.77 -1.20 6.34
C LYS A 55 26.50 -1.13 5.54
N VAL A 56 25.46 -0.51 6.05
CA VAL A 56 24.22 -0.24 5.33
C VAL A 56 24.42 0.99 4.45
N ASP A 57 24.40 0.85 3.13
CA ASP A 57 24.55 1.98 2.19
C ASP A 57 23.30 2.85 2.18
N ASN A 58 22.14 2.21 2.04
CA ASN A 58 20.82 2.81 2.09
C ASN A 58 19.80 1.79 2.55
N ALA A 59 18.68 2.25 3.07
CA ALA A 59 17.60 1.38 3.52
C ALA A 59 16.23 2.03 3.34
N ASN A 60 15.25 1.23 2.98
CA ASN A 60 13.85 1.59 3.24
C ASN A 60 13.59 1.61 4.74
N THR A 61 12.62 2.39 5.16
CA THR A 61 12.10 2.32 6.53
C THR A 61 10.85 1.43 6.58
N PRO A 62 10.65 0.65 7.64
CA PRO A 62 11.43 0.64 8.89
C PRO A 62 12.80 -0.02 8.74
N MET A 63 13.84 0.64 9.23
CA MET A 63 15.16 0.05 9.41
C MET A 63 15.30 -0.40 10.86
N THR A 64 15.35 -1.70 11.10
CA THR A 64 15.49 -2.29 12.44
C THR A 64 16.92 -2.66 12.72
N PHE A 65 17.40 -2.39 13.94
CA PHE A 65 18.75 -2.75 14.37
C PHE A 65 18.81 -3.09 15.86
N LYS A 66 19.86 -3.78 16.21
CA LYS A 66 20.26 -4.05 17.59
C LYS A 66 21.64 -3.47 17.80
N THR A 67 21.80 -2.56 18.75
CA THR A 67 23.08 -1.97 19.12
C THR A 67 23.97 -2.97 19.84
N ASP A 68 25.29 -2.72 19.89
CA ASP A 68 26.25 -3.60 20.57
C ASP A 68 25.97 -3.75 22.07
N ASN A 69 25.39 -2.73 22.70
CA ASN A 69 24.96 -2.80 24.10
C ASN A 69 23.58 -3.51 24.30
N GLY A 70 23.00 -4.06 23.25
CA GLY A 70 21.82 -4.93 23.32
C GLY A 70 20.46 -4.28 23.19
N VAL A 71 20.39 -2.96 22.92
CA VAL A 71 19.13 -2.24 22.70
C VAL A 71 18.64 -2.49 21.27
N TYR A 72 17.36 -2.82 21.12
CA TYR A 72 16.69 -2.90 19.83
C TYR A 72 16.04 -1.56 19.51
N ALA A 73 16.16 -1.13 18.26
CA ALA A 73 15.50 0.07 17.78
C ALA A 73 15.04 -0.08 16.31
N SER A 74 14.08 0.74 15.92
CA SER A 74 13.60 0.82 14.54
C SER A 74 13.36 2.28 14.17
N ILE A 75 13.98 2.72 13.09
CA ILE A 75 13.72 4.05 12.49
C ILE A 75 12.62 3.89 11.47
N HIS A 76 11.57 4.67 11.61
CA HIS A 76 10.39 4.65 10.74
C HIS A 76 9.75 6.03 10.63
N GLU A 77 8.59 6.11 10.01
CA GLU A 77 7.74 7.29 9.95
C GLU A 77 6.29 6.94 10.31
N ALA A 78 5.51 7.92 10.70
CA ALA A 78 4.08 7.77 10.98
C ALA A 78 3.28 8.92 10.37
N ALA A 79 1.99 8.68 10.12
CA ALA A 79 1.06 9.63 9.51
C ALA A 79 1.54 10.17 8.14
N LEU A 80 1.97 9.27 7.26
CA LEU A 80 2.37 9.60 5.88
C LEU A 80 1.12 9.75 5.00
N THR A 81 0.53 10.93 5.00
CA THR A 81 -0.75 11.21 4.32
C THR A 81 -0.65 12.16 3.13
N ASP A 82 0.26 13.12 3.17
CA ASP A 82 0.47 14.13 2.10
C ASP A 82 1.94 14.55 2.01
N PHE A 83 2.83 13.59 1.98
CA PHE A 83 4.27 13.81 1.88
C PHE A 83 4.90 12.63 1.14
N PRO A 84 6.13 12.74 0.58
CA PRO A 84 6.82 11.60 0.02
C PRO A 84 7.40 10.70 1.11
N GLU A 85 7.59 9.43 0.77
CA GLU A 85 8.32 8.48 1.59
C GLU A 85 9.70 8.96 1.98
N MET A 86 10.12 8.62 3.21
CA MET A 86 11.48 8.71 3.67
C MET A 86 12.21 7.36 3.54
N THR A 87 13.35 7.36 2.89
CA THR A 87 14.38 6.33 3.00
C THR A 87 15.56 6.86 3.79
N LEU A 88 16.49 5.98 4.14
CA LEU A 88 17.72 6.32 4.87
C LEU A 88 18.93 6.16 3.95
N LYS A 89 19.69 7.22 3.77
CA LYS A 89 20.94 7.24 3.01
C LYS A 89 22.12 7.35 3.98
N HIS A 90 23.04 6.39 3.89
CA HIS A 90 24.26 6.41 4.68
C HIS A 90 25.14 7.63 4.33
N THR A 91 25.73 8.22 5.33
CA THR A 91 26.68 9.32 5.16
C THR A 91 28.09 8.92 5.60
N GLU A 92 28.26 8.59 6.88
CA GLU A 92 29.53 8.11 7.44
C GLU A 92 29.28 7.30 8.72
N GLY A 93 30.15 6.35 9.05
CA GLY A 93 30.07 5.58 10.29
C GLY A 93 28.71 4.87 10.46
N CYS A 94 27.95 5.26 11.48
CA CYS A 94 26.56 4.81 11.71
C CYS A 94 25.57 5.96 11.55
N HIS A 95 25.86 6.90 10.65
CA HIS A 95 25.03 8.07 10.42
C HIS A 95 24.25 7.96 9.12
N PHE A 96 22.99 8.33 9.19
CA PHE A 96 22.07 8.31 8.06
C PHE A 96 21.38 9.66 7.91
N LYS A 97 21.15 10.06 6.67
CA LYS A 97 20.30 11.20 6.30
C LYS A 97 18.99 10.67 5.74
N SER A 98 17.88 11.37 6.00
CA SER A 98 16.64 11.16 5.27
C SER A 98 16.82 11.46 3.79
N GLU A 99 16.29 10.63 2.93
CA GLU A 99 16.20 10.85 1.49
C GLU A 99 14.75 10.63 1.07
N LEU A 100 14.18 11.64 0.40
CA LEU A 100 12.76 11.65 0.04
C LEU A 100 12.57 11.30 -1.43
N ALA A 101 11.51 10.55 -1.74
CA ALA A 101 11.04 10.40 -3.11
C ALA A 101 10.70 11.78 -3.69
N SER A 102 10.91 11.97 -4.99
CA SER A 102 10.71 13.27 -5.64
C SER A 102 9.63 13.21 -6.70
N TRP A 103 9.08 14.37 -7.00
CA TRP A 103 8.37 14.62 -8.25
C TRP A 103 9.35 14.53 -9.44
N PRO A 104 8.88 14.34 -10.68
CA PRO A 104 9.76 14.21 -11.85
C PRO A 104 10.70 15.39 -12.09
N ASP A 105 10.37 16.57 -11.58
CA ASP A 105 11.21 17.78 -11.67
C ASP A 105 12.15 17.97 -10.46
N GLY A 106 12.23 16.98 -9.57
CA GLY A 106 13.14 16.99 -8.41
C GLY A 106 12.58 17.63 -7.13
N VAL A 107 11.43 18.30 -7.18
CA VAL A 107 10.73 18.78 -5.97
C VAL A 107 10.33 17.59 -5.10
N LYS A 108 10.51 17.68 -3.78
CA LYS A 108 10.15 16.57 -2.87
C LYS A 108 8.68 16.62 -2.50
N ALA A 109 8.18 17.77 -2.07
CA ALA A 109 6.75 17.92 -1.77
C ALA A 109 6.23 19.30 -2.21
N ARG A 110 4.92 19.35 -2.50
CA ARG A 110 4.22 20.56 -2.96
C ARG A 110 2.95 20.75 -2.15
N PHE A 111 2.75 21.97 -1.68
CA PHE A 111 1.57 22.34 -0.92
C PHE A 111 0.94 23.61 -1.50
N ALA A 112 -0.39 23.64 -1.57
CA ALA A 112 -1.15 24.86 -1.78
C ALA A 112 -1.25 25.62 -0.45
N GLY A 113 -0.91 26.91 -0.47
CA GLY A 113 -0.79 27.72 0.74
C GLY A 113 0.48 27.45 1.54
N GLY A 114 0.62 28.16 2.64
CA GLY A 114 1.84 28.17 3.46
C GLY A 114 1.74 27.39 4.76
N THR A 115 0.73 26.55 4.94
CA THR A 115 0.58 25.76 6.19
C THR A 115 0.57 24.28 5.84
N PHE A 116 1.50 23.52 6.39
CA PHE A 116 1.56 22.07 6.26
C PHE A 116 2.36 21.44 7.40
N VAL A 117 2.18 20.14 7.60
CA VAL A 117 2.96 19.31 8.51
C VAL A 117 3.63 18.18 7.73
N THR A 118 4.82 17.79 8.18
CA THR A 118 5.47 16.58 7.65
C THR A 118 4.95 15.35 8.39
N PRO A 119 5.16 14.13 7.87
CA PRO A 119 5.03 12.92 8.65
C PRO A 119 5.92 12.95 9.90
N TRP A 120 5.56 12.19 10.90
CA TRP A 120 6.41 11.97 12.05
C TRP A 120 7.63 11.14 11.65
N ARG A 121 8.81 11.56 12.06
CA ARG A 121 10.01 10.73 12.08
C ARG A 121 10.04 10.02 13.41
N SER A 122 10.05 8.69 13.40
CA SER A 122 9.90 7.89 14.59
C SER A 122 11.09 6.99 14.85
N ILE A 123 11.43 6.80 16.11
CA ILE A 123 12.44 5.85 16.59
C ILE A 123 11.78 5.02 17.69
N GLN A 124 11.44 3.79 17.40
CA GLN A 124 10.99 2.82 18.41
C GLN A 124 12.21 2.26 19.13
N ILE A 125 12.13 2.08 20.45
CA ILE A 125 13.23 1.60 21.28
C ILE A 125 12.71 0.57 22.28
N ALA A 126 13.38 -0.58 22.36
CA ALA A 126 13.00 -1.66 23.26
C ALA A 126 14.21 -2.50 23.73
N PRO A 127 14.18 -3.07 24.95
CA PRO A 127 15.21 -3.97 25.43
C PRO A 127 15.18 -5.36 24.78
N LYS A 128 14.10 -5.68 24.05
CA LYS A 128 13.91 -6.97 23.34
C LYS A 128 13.21 -6.71 22.01
N ALA A 129 13.49 -7.53 20.99
CA ALA A 129 12.89 -7.41 19.66
C ALA A 129 11.35 -7.40 19.70
N VAL A 130 10.72 -8.26 20.50
CA VAL A 130 9.27 -8.33 20.66
C VAL A 130 8.66 -7.02 21.16
N GLY A 131 9.44 -6.19 21.88
CA GLY A 131 8.99 -4.88 22.33
C GLY A 131 8.80 -3.86 21.21
N LEU A 132 9.43 -4.05 20.04
CA LEU A 132 9.18 -3.22 18.86
C LEU A 132 7.83 -3.57 18.24
N ILE A 133 7.51 -4.87 18.15
CA ILE A 133 6.23 -5.34 17.60
C ILE A 133 5.05 -4.88 18.47
N ASN A 134 5.22 -4.90 19.79
CA ASN A 134 4.20 -4.52 20.76
C ASN A 134 4.14 -3.00 21.01
N SER A 135 4.93 -2.21 20.30
CA SER A 135 4.96 -0.76 20.48
C SER A 135 3.75 -0.10 19.84
N GLY A 136 2.99 0.66 20.60
CA GLY A 136 1.91 1.51 20.08
C GLY A 136 2.38 2.88 19.55
N LEU A 137 3.71 3.11 19.43
CA LEU A 137 4.23 4.44 19.09
C LEU A 137 3.68 4.96 17.75
N ILE A 138 3.72 4.13 16.70
CA ILE A 138 3.26 4.55 15.37
C ILE A 138 1.78 4.93 15.42
N LEU A 139 0.94 4.09 16.02
CA LEU A 139 -0.50 4.38 16.17
C LEU A 139 -0.77 5.65 16.99
N ASN A 140 0.03 5.89 18.05
CA ASN A 140 -0.12 7.07 18.90
C ASN A 140 0.34 8.38 18.23
N LEU A 141 1.13 8.31 17.18
CA LEU A 141 1.56 9.47 16.39
C LEU A 141 0.60 9.82 15.25
N ASN A 142 -0.39 8.97 14.99
CA ASN A 142 -1.43 9.21 14.00
C ASN A 142 -2.61 9.98 14.60
N GLU A 143 -3.39 10.61 13.73
CA GLU A 143 -4.63 11.25 14.13
C GLU A 143 -5.65 10.19 14.58
N PRO A 144 -6.58 10.53 15.46
CA PRO A 144 -7.64 9.60 15.88
C PRO A 144 -8.44 9.07 14.69
N CYS A 145 -8.93 7.83 14.82
CA CYS A 145 -9.83 7.25 13.83
C CYS A 145 -11.08 8.14 13.63
N VAL A 146 -11.37 8.45 12.38
CA VAL A 146 -12.52 9.29 11.99
C VAL A 146 -13.74 8.46 11.55
N LEU A 147 -13.62 7.14 11.51
CA LEU A 147 -14.75 6.27 11.18
C LEU A 147 -15.69 6.19 12.37
N GLU A 148 -16.97 6.38 12.11
CA GLU A 148 -18.03 6.35 13.14
C GLU A 148 -18.98 5.19 12.90
N GLY A 149 -19.72 4.80 13.94
CA GLY A 149 -20.76 3.77 13.89
C GLY A 149 -20.23 2.35 14.02
N ASP A 150 -20.90 1.41 13.35
CA ASP A 150 -20.52 -0.01 13.37
C ASP A 150 -19.34 -0.25 12.44
N LEU A 151 -18.22 -0.68 12.98
CA LEU A 151 -16.98 -1.02 12.27
C LEU A 151 -16.79 -2.53 12.07
N SER A 152 -17.80 -3.35 12.31
CA SER A 152 -17.75 -4.81 12.18
C SER A 152 -17.45 -5.30 10.75
N TRP A 153 -17.59 -4.41 9.75
CA TRP A 153 -17.21 -4.70 8.37
C TRP A 153 -15.68 -4.73 8.18
N ILE A 154 -14.90 -4.16 9.10
CA ILE A 154 -13.43 -4.20 9.08
C ILE A 154 -13.00 -5.47 9.80
N ARG A 155 -12.68 -6.51 9.04
CA ARG A 155 -12.21 -7.77 9.62
C ARG A 155 -11.18 -8.45 8.73
N PRO A 156 -10.14 -9.09 9.32
CA PRO A 156 -9.21 -9.91 8.56
C PRO A 156 -9.89 -11.18 8.06
N MET A 157 -9.48 -11.65 6.88
CA MET A 157 -10.01 -12.86 6.25
C MET A 157 -8.89 -13.67 5.60
N LYS A 158 -9.05 -15.00 5.61
CA LYS A 158 -8.29 -15.88 4.72
C LYS A 158 -9.03 -15.94 3.39
N TYR A 159 -8.32 -15.78 2.28
CA TYR A 159 -8.91 -15.94 0.97
C TYR A 159 -7.99 -16.73 0.02
N VAL A 160 -8.59 -17.28 -1.02
CA VAL A 160 -7.90 -17.91 -2.15
C VAL A 160 -8.25 -17.17 -3.43
N GLY A 161 -7.30 -17.09 -4.37
CA GLY A 161 -7.50 -16.44 -5.66
C GLY A 161 -7.02 -17.29 -6.82
N ILE A 162 -7.43 -16.92 -8.02
CA ILE A 162 -7.10 -17.64 -9.28
C ILE A 162 -5.75 -17.24 -9.87
N TRP A 163 -5.12 -16.18 -9.36
CA TRP A 163 -3.90 -15.56 -9.88
C TRP A 163 -2.79 -16.57 -10.23
N TRP A 164 -2.62 -17.60 -9.40
CA TRP A 164 -1.53 -18.56 -9.56
C TRP A 164 -1.66 -19.39 -10.84
N GLY A 165 -2.87 -19.77 -11.23
CA GLY A 165 -3.13 -20.46 -12.49
C GLY A 165 -2.73 -19.63 -13.71
N MET A 166 -3.01 -18.34 -13.68
CA MET A 166 -2.64 -17.40 -14.73
C MET A 166 -1.14 -17.11 -14.74
N HIS A 167 -0.52 -16.97 -13.56
CA HIS A 167 0.93 -16.78 -13.44
C HIS A 167 1.74 -17.97 -13.97
N LEU A 168 1.24 -19.19 -13.77
CA LEU A 168 1.85 -20.41 -14.33
C LEU A 168 1.53 -20.62 -15.83
N GLY A 169 0.72 -19.77 -16.45
CA GLY A 169 0.31 -19.91 -17.85
C GLY A 169 -0.65 -21.08 -18.10
N VAL A 170 -1.25 -21.65 -17.06
CA VAL A 170 -2.31 -22.67 -17.19
C VAL A 170 -3.63 -22.02 -17.59
N GLU A 171 -3.89 -20.84 -17.03
CA GLU A 171 -5.04 -19.98 -17.35
C GLU A 171 -4.55 -18.64 -17.91
N THR A 172 -5.47 -17.84 -18.45
CA THR A 172 -5.17 -16.52 -19.05
C THR A 172 -5.93 -15.42 -18.35
N TRP A 173 -5.43 -14.19 -18.48
CA TRP A 173 -6.03 -12.97 -17.92
C TRP A 173 -7.16 -12.41 -18.78
N THR A 174 -7.21 -12.80 -20.05
CA THR A 174 -8.13 -12.29 -21.06
C THR A 174 -9.14 -13.34 -21.42
N MET A 175 -10.29 -12.92 -21.96
CA MET A 175 -11.36 -13.81 -22.40
C MET A 175 -10.94 -14.60 -23.66
N ASP A 176 -10.34 -15.77 -23.44
CA ASP A 176 -9.99 -16.78 -24.44
C ASP A 176 -10.37 -18.18 -23.96
N GLU A 177 -9.93 -19.22 -24.67
CA GLU A 177 -10.26 -20.64 -24.35
C GLU A 177 -9.74 -21.09 -22.96
N ARG A 178 -8.78 -20.38 -22.39
CA ARG A 178 -8.17 -20.70 -21.09
C ARG A 178 -8.42 -19.61 -20.04
N HIS A 179 -9.39 -18.73 -20.25
CA HIS A 179 -9.68 -17.63 -19.35
C HIS A 179 -9.93 -18.13 -17.92
N GLY A 180 -9.14 -17.62 -16.97
CA GLY A 180 -9.19 -18.00 -15.56
C GLY A 180 -10.43 -17.45 -14.84
N ALA A 181 -10.80 -16.20 -15.12
CA ALA A 181 -11.92 -15.53 -14.48
C ALA A 181 -13.23 -15.80 -15.23
N THR A 182 -13.69 -17.05 -15.25
CA THR A 182 -15.03 -17.42 -15.75
C THR A 182 -15.99 -17.68 -14.60
N THR A 183 -17.30 -17.47 -14.84
CA THR A 183 -18.36 -17.82 -13.86
C THR A 183 -18.27 -19.27 -13.39
N ALA A 184 -17.96 -20.20 -14.30
CA ALA A 184 -17.82 -21.61 -13.95
C ALA A 184 -16.63 -21.88 -13.04
N ASN A 185 -15.47 -21.29 -13.34
CA ASN A 185 -14.29 -21.44 -12.52
C ASN A 185 -14.47 -20.75 -11.16
N ALA A 186 -15.11 -19.58 -11.13
CA ALA A 186 -15.44 -18.88 -9.89
C ALA A 186 -16.23 -19.76 -8.92
N LYS A 187 -17.26 -20.45 -9.41
CA LYS A 187 -18.05 -21.39 -8.58
C LYS A 187 -17.21 -22.54 -8.03
N ARG A 188 -16.24 -23.06 -8.81
CA ARG A 188 -15.32 -24.11 -8.32
C ARG A 188 -14.45 -23.59 -7.15
N TYR A 189 -13.93 -22.38 -7.24
CA TYR A 189 -13.14 -21.77 -6.16
C TYR A 189 -13.98 -21.46 -4.92
N ILE A 190 -15.22 -21.02 -5.11
CA ILE A 190 -16.19 -20.81 -4.02
C ILE A 190 -16.50 -22.12 -3.30
N ASP A 191 -16.78 -23.20 -4.04
CA ASP A 191 -17.02 -24.53 -3.46
C ASP A 191 -15.78 -25.05 -2.71
N PHE A 192 -14.57 -24.84 -3.27
CA PHE A 192 -13.33 -25.18 -2.60
C PHE A 192 -13.15 -24.40 -1.30
N ALA A 193 -13.37 -23.10 -1.31
CA ALA A 193 -13.25 -22.25 -0.13
C ALA A 193 -14.22 -22.70 0.98
N ALA A 194 -15.48 -22.94 0.62
CA ALA A 194 -16.51 -23.42 1.54
C ALA A 194 -16.15 -24.78 2.16
N ALA A 195 -15.59 -25.70 1.39
CA ALA A 195 -15.16 -27.01 1.88
C ALA A 195 -13.91 -26.99 2.76
N ASN A 196 -13.12 -25.91 2.72
CA ASN A 196 -11.81 -25.83 3.39
C ASN A 196 -11.70 -24.74 4.46
N ASN A 197 -12.82 -24.18 4.95
CA ASN A 197 -12.85 -23.12 5.95
C ASN A 197 -12.03 -21.89 5.54
N ILE A 198 -12.13 -21.47 4.27
CA ILE A 198 -11.59 -20.26 3.71
C ILE A 198 -12.74 -19.27 3.57
N GLU A 199 -12.60 -18.06 4.11
CA GLU A 199 -13.70 -17.12 4.24
C GLU A 199 -14.06 -16.42 2.92
N ALA A 200 -13.07 -16.27 2.01
CA ALA A 200 -13.29 -15.47 0.80
C ALA A 200 -12.54 -16.01 -0.43
N VAL A 201 -12.96 -15.54 -1.61
CA VAL A 201 -12.30 -15.78 -2.90
C VAL A 201 -12.11 -14.48 -3.67
N MET A 202 -11.02 -14.41 -4.44
CA MET A 202 -10.69 -13.28 -5.30
C MET A 202 -10.50 -13.74 -6.75
N PHE A 203 -11.02 -12.94 -7.68
CA PHE A 203 -10.90 -13.19 -9.12
C PHE A 203 -10.20 -12.01 -9.79
N GLU A 204 -8.94 -12.19 -10.16
CA GLU A 204 -8.22 -11.26 -11.02
C GLU A 204 -8.54 -11.57 -12.49
N GLY A 205 -8.41 -10.62 -13.40
CA GLY A 205 -8.74 -10.83 -14.81
C GLY A 205 -10.24 -10.87 -15.13
N TRP A 206 -11.11 -10.46 -14.20
CA TRP A 206 -12.55 -10.54 -14.36
C TRP A 206 -13.16 -9.47 -15.29
N ASN A 207 -12.49 -8.33 -15.43
CA ASN A 207 -12.98 -7.14 -16.13
C ASN A 207 -12.19 -6.85 -17.41
N GLU A 208 -12.80 -6.11 -18.35
CA GLU A 208 -12.17 -5.76 -19.62
C GLU A 208 -10.94 -4.84 -19.44
N GLY A 209 -9.93 -5.03 -20.28
CA GLY A 209 -8.73 -4.20 -20.36
C GLY A 209 -7.40 -4.94 -20.25
N TRP A 210 -7.39 -6.22 -19.95
CA TRP A 210 -6.15 -7.01 -19.81
C TRP A 210 -5.42 -7.27 -21.14
N GLU A 211 -6.11 -7.13 -22.27
CA GLU A 211 -5.53 -7.29 -23.62
C GLU A 211 -4.43 -6.27 -23.93
N SER A 212 -4.47 -5.12 -23.25
CA SER A 212 -3.51 -4.02 -23.46
C SER A 212 -2.37 -4.02 -22.43
N TRP A 213 -2.13 -5.13 -21.74
CA TRP A 213 -1.09 -5.21 -20.71
C TRP A 213 0.28 -4.82 -21.26
N GLY A 214 0.98 -3.96 -20.52
CA GLY A 214 2.27 -3.39 -20.91
C GLY A 214 2.19 -2.03 -21.61
N GLY A 215 0.96 -1.54 -21.90
CA GLY A 215 0.69 -0.17 -22.34
C GLY A 215 0.14 0.71 -21.22
N MET A 216 -0.55 1.79 -21.61
CA MET A 216 -1.33 2.59 -20.68
C MET A 216 -2.67 1.89 -20.45
N GLN A 217 -2.81 1.19 -19.35
CA GLN A 217 -3.99 0.38 -19.05
C GLN A 217 -5.25 1.24 -18.93
N THR A 218 -6.35 0.76 -19.50
CA THR A 218 -7.66 1.43 -19.50
C THR A 218 -8.75 0.50 -19.01
N PHE A 219 -8.53 -0.15 -17.87
CA PHE A 219 -9.53 -1.02 -17.25
C PHE A 219 -10.87 -0.30 -17.04
N ASP A 220 -11.96 -1.03 -17.27
CA ASP A 220 -13.28 -0.63 -16.82
C ASP A 220 -13.63 -1.42 -15.54
N TYR A 221 -13.79 -0.71 -14.43
CA TYR A 221 -13.99 -1.33 -13.11
C TYR A 221 -15.45 -1.69 -12.81
N THR A 222 -16.34 -1.57 -13.81
CA THR A 222 -17.76 -1.95 -13.69
C THR A 222 -18.21 -2.90 -14.80
N LYS A 223 -17.27 -3.28 -15.69
CA LYS A 223 -17.60 -4.09 -16.87
C LYS A 223 -16.87 -5.44 -16.85
N PRO A 224 -17.51 -6.52 -16.40
CA PRO A 224 -16.98 -7.86 -16.51
C PRO A 224 -16.81 -8.30 -17.97
N TYR A 225 -15.91 -9.25 -18.20
CA TYR A 225 -15.93 -10.01 -19.45
C TYR A 225 -17.25 -10.79 -19.60
N ALA A 226 -17.62 -11.10 -20.84
CA ALA A 226 -18.91 -11.73 -21.13
C ALA A 226 -19.09 -13.14 -20.52
N ASP A 227 -18.01 -13.81 -20.19
CA ASP A 227 -17.98 -15.13 -19.54
C ASP A 227 -17.88 -15.08 -18.00
N PHE A 228 -17.88 -13.87 -17.42
CA PHE A 228 -17.86 -13.63 -15.98
C PHE A 228 -19.09 -12.86 -15.51
N ASP A 229 -20.11 -13.56 -15.03
CA ASP A 229 -21.30 -12.93 -14.43
C ASP A 229 -21.06 -12.63 -12.96
N MET A 230 -20.61 -11.41 -12.65
CA MET A 230 -20.30 -10.98 -11.29
C MET A 230 -21.52 -11.04 -10.36
N ALA A 231 -22.72 -10.74 -10.85
CA ALA A 231 -23.94 -10.80 -10.04
C ALA A 231 -24.26 -12.24 -9.63
N GLU A 232 -24.15 -13.18 -10.57
CA GLU A 232 -24.32 -14.60 -10.28
C GLU A 232 -23.22 -15.15 -9.36
N VAL A 233 -21.96 -14.72 -9.55
CA VAL A 233 -20.84 -15.12 -8.68
C VAL A 233 -21.05 -14.63 -7.26
N ALA A 234 -21.45 -13.36 -7.07
CA ALA A 234 -21.73 -12.79 -5.76
C ALA A 234 -22.93 -13.49 -5.07
N ARG A 235 -23.99 -13.75 -5.82
CA ARG A 235 -25.14 -14.50 -5.32
C ARG A 235 -24.74 -15.91 -4.85
N TYR A 236 -23.99 -16.63 -5.68
CA TYR A 236 -23.55 -17.99 -5.38
C TYR A 236 -22.61 -18.04 -4.17
N ALA A 237 -21.67 -17.10 -4.08
CA ALA A 237 -20.78 -16.99 -2.94
C ALA A 237 -21.55 -16.78 -1.63
N LYS A 238 -22.52 -15.85 -1.64
CA LYS A 238 -23.40 -15.58 -0.50
C LYS A 238 -24.18 -16.82 -0.06
N GLU A 239 -24.71 -17.61 -0.99
CA GLU A 239 -25.41 -18.87 -0.68
C GLU A 239 -24.51 -19.90 0.00
N LYS A 240 -23.21 -19.90 -0.33
CA LYS A 240 -22.20 -20.78 0.27
C LYS A 240 -21.57 -20.21 1.55
N GLY A 241 -21.92 -18.98 1.95
CA GLY A 241 -21.32 -18.29 3.09
C GLY A 241 -19.89 -17.84 2.84
N ILE A 242 -19.52 -17.60 1.57
CA ILE A 242 -18.20 -17.15 1.13
C ILE A 242 -18.30 -15.69 0.68
N GLU A 243 -17.32 -14.88 1.04
CA GLU A 243 -17.23 -13.50 0.57
C GLU A 243 -16.40 -13.39 -0.73
N ILE A 244 -16.67 -12.35 -1.49
CA ILE A 244 -15.85 -11.98 -2.66
C ILE A 244 -14.88 -10.86 -2.24
N ILE A 245 -13.61 -11.04 -2.58
CA ILE A 245 -12.64 -9.94 -2.62
C ILE A 245 -12.67 -9.40 -4.04
N GLY A 246 -13.11 -8.17 -4.20
CA GLY A 246 -13.05 -7.45 -5.47
C GLY A 246 -11.58 -7.21 -5.89
N HIS A 247 -11.34 -6.98 -7.17
CA HIS A 247 -10.00 -6.70 -7.67
C HIS A 247 -10.00 -5.48 -8.60
N HIS A 248 -9.17 -4.51 -8.28
CA HIS A 248 -8.93 -3.31 -9.08
C HIS A 248 -7.44 -3.21 -9.44
N GLU A 249 -7.03 -3.87 -10.53
CA GLU A 249 -5.69 -3.65 -11.10
C GLU A 249 -5.67 -2.33 -11.88
N THR A 250 -4.64 -1.53 -11.69
CA THR A 250 -4.51 -0.25 -12.39
C THR A 250 -3.49 -0.29 -13.54
N GLY A 251 -2.55 -1.25 -13.51
CA GLY A 251 -1.38 -1.26 -14.40
C GLY A 251 -0.57 0.04 -14.29
N GLY A 252 -0.61 0.70 -13.12
CA GLY A 252 -0.02 2.02 -12.89
C GLY A 252 -0.84 3.20 -13.40
N ASN A 253 -1.91 3.01 -14.21
CA ASN A 253 -2.73 4.12 -14.71
C ASN A 253 -3.72 4.63 -13.67
N ILE A 254 -3.20 5.28 -12.64
CA ILE A 254 -4.02 5.82 -11.55
C ILE A 254 -5.00 6.91 -12.01
N PHE A 255 -4.72 7.64 -13.10
CA PHE A 255 -5.68 8.61 -13.66
C PHE A 255 -6.94 7.94 -14.18
N ASN A 256 -6.80 6.76 -14.84
CA ASN A 256 -7.94 5.98 -15.27
C ASN A 256 -8.75 5.48 -14.06
N TYR A 257 -8.07 4.99 -13.04
CA TYR A 257 -8.70 4.50 -11.83
C TYR A 257 -9.43 5.61 -11.06
N GLU A 258 -8.78 6.76 -10.84
CA GLU A 258 -9.39 7.88 -10.13
C GLU A 258 -10.65 8.44 -10.77
N ARG A 259 -10.73 8.41 -12.10
CA ARG A 259 -11.97 8.85 -12.82
C ARG A 259 -13.15 7.92 -12.56
N GLN A 260 -12.91 6.68 -12.22
CA GLN A 260 -13.93 5.65 -12.01
C GLN A 260 -14.11 5.28 -10.54
N LEU A 261 -13.28 5.81 -9.66
CA LEU A 261 -13.10 5.32 -8.29
C LEU A 261 -14.42 5.18 -7.52
N ASP A 262 -15.22 6.23 -7.50
CA ASP A 262 -16.51 6.25 -6.80
C ASP A 262 -17.49 5.22 -7.39
N ASN A 263 -17.62 5.18 -8.72
CA ASN A 263 -18.48 4.23 -9.41
C ASN A 263 -18.04 2.78 -9.19
N ALA A 264 -16.73 2.52 -9.17
CA ALA A 264 -16.17 1.19 -8.98
C ALA A 264 -16.48 0.65 -7.57
N TYR A 265 -16.28 1.44 -6.52
CA TYR A 265 -16.61 1.03 -5.16
C TYR A 265 -18.12 0.92 -4.94
N LYS A 266 -18.89 1.86 -5.50
CA LYS A 266 -20.35 1.77 -5.46
C LYS A 266 -20.86 0.50 -6.11
N TRP A 267 -20.33 0.14 -7.28
CA TRP A 267 -20.75 -1.06 -8.01
C TRP A 267 -20.51 -2.35 -7.21
N TYR A 268 -19.36 -2.47 -6.54
CA TYR A 268 -19.08 -3.58 -5.65
C TYR A 268 -19.99 -3.58 -4.42
N ALA A 269 -20.20 -2.43 -3.79
CA ALA A 269 -21.10 -2.31 -2.64
C ALA A 269 -22.54 -2.73 -2.98
N ASP A 270 -23.06 -2.33 -4.16
CA ASP A 270 -24.38 -2.73 -4.66
C ASP A 270 -24.49 -4.25 -4.83
N LEU A 271 -23.39 -4.96 -5.08
CA LEU A 271 -23.30 -6.42 -5.17
C LEU A 271 -23.04 -7.12 -3.82
N GLY A 272 -22.86 -6.35 -2.75
CA GLY A 272 -22.52 -6.86 -1.42
C GLY A 272 -21.06 -7.29 -1.28
N VAL A 273 -20.15 -6.74 -2.11
CA VAL A 273 -18.70 -6.96 -2.04
C VAL A 273 -18.08 -5.81 -1.22
N HIS A 274 -17.52 -6.14 -0.07
CA HIS A 274 -17.02 -5.18 0.92
C HIS A 274 -15.53 -5.33 1.25
N SER A 275 -14.78 -5.96 0.35
CA SER A 275 -13.32 -6.00 0.41
C SER A 275 -12.76 -5.96 -1.01
N VAL A 276 -11.72 -5.16 -1.25
CA VAL A 276 -11.12 -4.99 -2.58
C VAL A 276 -9.61 -5.06 -2.47
N LYS A 277 -8.97 -5.88 -3.32
CA LYS A 277 -7.54 -5.79 -3.57
C LYS A 277 -7.30 -4.77 -4.68
N THR A 278 -6.42 -3.80 -4.44
CA THR A 278 -5.93 -2.89 -5.48
C THR A 278 -4.56 -3.32 -5.95
N GLY A 279 -4.24 -3.14 -7.25
CA GLY A 279 -2.94 -3.41 -7.83
C GLY A 279 -2.39 -2.19 -8.57
N TYR A 280 -1.07 -2.02 -8.53
CA TYR A 280 -0.36 -0.92 -9.16
C TYR A 280 0.86 -1.42 -9.95
N ALA A 281 0.77 -2.62 -10.51
CA ALA A 281 1.84 -3.21 -11.28
C ALA A 281 2.19 -2.33 -12.49
N GLY A 282 3.48 -2.02 -12.64
CA GLY A 282 3.98 -1.16 -13.72
C GLY A 282 4.34 0.25 -13.28
N GLY A 283 4.84 1.05 -14.21
CA GLY A 283 5.27 2.43 -13.95
C GLY A 283 4.10 3.42 -13.91
N LEU A 284 4.21 4.43 -13.05
CA LEU A 284 3.22 5.50 -12.97
C LEU A 284 3.35 6.47 -14.16
N PRO A 285 2.21 7.07 -14.61
CA PRO A 285 2.23 8.06 -15.67
C PRO A 285 3.06 9.29 -15.29
N GLY A 286 3.75 9.89 -16.27
CA GLY A 286 4.49 11.12 -16.07
C GLY A 286 5.79 10.99 -15.28
N GLY A 287 6.31 9.77 -15.05
CA GLY A 287 7.56 9.54 -14.32
C GLY A 287 7.46 9.76 -12.82
N HIS A 288 6.27 9.66 -12.25
CA HIS A 288 6.09 9.68 -10.79
C HIS A 288 6.57 8.37 -10.17
N SER A 289 7.13 8.46 -8.97
CA SER A 289 7.47 7.29 -8.16
C SER A 289 6.26 6.79 -7.38
N HIS A 290 6.16 5.47 -7.17
CA HIS A 290 5.11 4.83 -6.36
C HIS A 290 5.04 5.40 -4.94
N HIS A 291 6.18 5.77 -4.36
CA HIS A 291 6.28 6.30 -3.00
C HIS A 291 6.45 7.83 -2.94
N GLY A 292 6.26 8.53 -4.05
CA GLY A 292 6.22 9.99 -4.10
C GLY A 292 4.92 10.57 -3.54
N GLN A 293 4.94 11.84 -3.12
CA GLN A 293 3.76 12.54 -2.60
C GLN A 293 2.53 12.40 -3.50
N PHE A 294 2.72 12.43 -4.82
CA PHE A 294 1.66 12.29 -5.80
C PHE A 294 0.84 11.00 -5.59
N ASN A 295 1.53 9.88 -5.43
CA ASN A 295 0.88 8.59 -5.27
C ASN A 295 0.45 8.30 -3.82
N VAL A 296 1.13 8.86 -2.83
CA VAL A 296 0.67 8.83 -1.42
C VAL A 296 -0.71 9.47 -1.29
N ARG A 297 -0.95 10.60 -1.96
CA ARG A 297 -2.27 11.23 -2.04
C ARG A 297 -3.31 10.31 -2.69
N HIS A 298 -2.91 9.59 -3.73
CA HIS A 298 -3.77 8.63 -4.41
C HIS A 298 -4.17 7.49 -3.47
N TYR A 299 -3.22 6.85 -2.79
CA TYR A 299 -3.52 5.77 -1.84
C TYR A 299 -4.49 6.24 -0.74
N ARG A 300 -4.25 7.42 -0.18
CA ARG A 300 -5.17 8.02 0.82
C ARG A 300 -6.57 8.22 0.27
N LYS A 301 -6.69 8.75 -0.95
CA LYS A 301 -7.97 8.94 -1.62
C LYS A 301 -8.71 7.61 -1.83
N VAL A 302 -8.00 6.56 -2.24
CA VAL A 302 -8.58 5.22 -2.43
C VAL A 302 -9.16 4.68 -1.13
N VAL A 303 -8.40 4.70 -0.05
CA VAL A 303 -8.85 4.21 1.27
C VAL A 303 -10.05 5.01 1.79
N GLN A 304 -10.02 6.33 1.65
CA GLN A 304 -11.13 7.19 2.08
C GLN A 304 -12.40 6.94 1.26
N THR A 305 -12.27 6.76 -0.06
CA THR A 305 -13.41 6.43 -0.91
C THR A 305 -13.99 5.06 -0.55
N ALA A 306 -13.14 4.06 -0.40
CA ALA A 306 -13.55 2.71 -0.01
C ALA A 306 -14.30 2.69 1.33
N ALA A 307 -13.79 3.43 2.34
CA ALA A 307 -14.43 3.55 3.64
C ALA A 307 -15.86 4.14 3.55
N GLY A 308 -16.09 5.07 2.64
CA GLY A 308 -17.43 5.63 2.37
C GLY A 308 -18.44 4.58 1.88
N TYR A 309 -17.96 3.45 1.35
CA TYR A 309 -18.77 2.30 0.93
C TYR A 309 -18.65 1.10 1.88
N HIS A 310 -18.12 1.28 3.09
CA HIS A 310 -17.82 0.21 4.05
C HIS A 310 -17.02 -0.93 3.42
N THR A 311 -15.99 -0.57 2.63
CA THR A 311 -15.14 -1.53 1.91
C THR A 311 -13.71 -1.45 2.44
N THR A 312 -13.15 -2.60 2.82
CA THR A 312 -11.74 -2.73 3.19
C THR A 312 -10.87 -2.79 1.94
N VAL A 313 -9.64 -2.30 2.05
CA VAL A 313 -8.66 -2.32 0.95
C VAL A 313 -7.46 -3.19 1.34
N ASN A 314 -7.11 -4.12 0.45
CA ASN A 314 -5.85 -4.84 0.46
C ASN A 314 -4.99 -4.28 -0.69
N ALA A 315 -4.14 -3.31 -0.40
CA ALA A 315 -3.33 -2.68 -1.43
C ALA A 315 -2.10 -3.54 -1.76
N HIS A 316 -1.87 -3.80 -3.06
CA HIS A 316 -0.66 -4.40 -3.59
C HIS A 316 0.20 -3.30 -4.21
N GLU A 317 1.51 -3.32 -3.98
CA GLU A 317 2.47 -2.23 -4.24
C GLU A 317 2.09 -0.89 -3.56
N PRO A 318 1.68 -0.90 -2.29
CA PRO A 318 1.30 0.33 -1.59
C PRO A 318 2.51 1.11 -1.12
N ILE A 319 2.24 2.31 -0.61
CA ILE A 319 3.14 2.93 0.35
C ILE A 319 3.17 2.10 1.65
N LYS A 320 4.29 2.07 2.36
CA LYS A 320 4.43 1.36 3.64
C LYS A 320 3.42 1.81 4.68
N ASP A 321 3.08 0.91 5.59
CA ASP A 321 2.16 1.16 6.69
C ASP A 321 2.76 2.19 7.67
N THR A 322 2.04 3.27 7.91
CA THR A 322 2.45 4.37 8.80
C THR A 322 1.34 4.79 9.76
N ASP A 323 0.18 4.15 9.71
CA ASP A 323 -1.01 4.41 10.51
C ASP A 323 -1.75 3.12 10.89
#